data_e42e2757e440d8dd8e9b26f922999809
#
_entry.id   e42e2757e440d8dd8e9b26f922999809
#
_cell.length_a   1.000
_cell.length_b   1.000
_cell.length_c   1.000
_cell.angle_alpha   90.00
_cell.angle_beta   90.00
_cell.angle_gamma   90.00
#
_symmetry.space_group_name_H-M   'P 1'
#
loop_
_entity.id
_entity.type
_entity.pdbx_description
1 polymer ?
#
loop_
_entity_poly.entity_id
_entity_poly.type
_entity_poly.pdbx_seq_one_letter_code
_entity_poly.pdbx_strand_id
1 'polypeptide(L)'
;LFDALFQRICDDIENCMQQDATDSDEQEWPLFRRTLMHFFTRLQTNDIHYKFHSILFLKCEHTEQNAAVIDIADKHQAILREKITEVLTKSIAQHALSEDLDTDMAVIFIKSMLDGLIWRWLSSDKSFDLAQTAPRMIDILLDNLKNYPQLRKQK
;
A
#
# COMPACT_ATOMS: atom_id res chain seq x y z
N LEU A 1 -15.41 17.75 -12.43
CA LEU A 1 -14.23 17.54 -13.29
C LEU A 1 -13.05 16.94 -12.51
N PHE A 2 -12.75 17.51 -11.35
CA PHE A 2 -11.69 17.00 -10.50
C PHE A 2 -11.98 15.58 -9.97
N ASP A 3 -13.23 15.31 -9.61
CA ASP A 3 -13.67 14.01 -9.12
C ASP A 3 -13.48 12.91 -10.16
N ALA A 4 -13.81 13.19 -11.42
CA ALA A 4 -13.63 12.25 -12.52
C ALA A 4 -12.15 11.97 -12.80
N LEU A 5 -11.30 12.99 -12.70
CA LEU A 5 -9.85 12.83 -12.84
C LEU A 5 -9.28 12.02 -11.69
N PHE A 6 -9.72 12.30 -10.47
CA PHE A 6 -9.27 11.58 -9.27
C PHE A 6 -9.64 10.08 -9.35
N GLN A 7 -10.89 9.78 -9.74
CA GLN A 7 -11.35 8.41 -9.96
C GLN A 7 -10.50 7.69 -11.00
N ARG A 8 -10.22 8.36 -12.11
CA ARG A 8 -9.40 7.80 -13.18
C ARG A 8 -7.99 7.45 -12.72
N ILE A 9 -7.38 8.31 -11.90
CA ILE A 9 -6.05 8.05 -11.36
C ILE A 9 -6.07 6.86 -10.38
N CYS A 10 -7.10 6.75 -9.55
CA CYS A 10 -7.29 5.57 -8.69
C CYS A 10 -7.40 4.29 -9.52
N ASP A 11 -8.20 4.32 -10.59
CA ASP A 11 -8.37 3.18 -11.49
C ASP A 11 -7.05 2.79 -12.16
N ASP A 12 -6.27 3.77 -12.60
CA ASP A 12 -4.95 3.54 -13.20
C ASP A 12 -3.97 2.89 -12.21
N ILE A 13 -3.97 3.33 -10.96
CA ILE A 13 -3.14 2.75 -9.90
C ILE A 13 -3.54 1.29 -9.65
N GLU A 14 -4.83 1.04 -9.53
CA GLU A 14 -5.35 -0.31 -9.31
C GLU A 14 -5.04 -1.24 -10.49
N ASN A 15 -5.17 -0.74 -11.71
CA ASN A 15 -4.82 -1.50 -12.92
C ASN A 15 -3.33 -1.83 -12.97
N CYS A 16 -2.46 -0.90 -12.60
CA CYS A 16 -1.01 -1.16 -12.52
C CYS A 16 -0.70 -2.27 -11.52
N MET A 17 -1.32 -2.24 -10.35
CA MET A 17 -1.15 -3.27 -9.32
C MET A 17 -1.64 -4.65 -9.81
N GLN A 18 -2.80 -4.67 -10.47
CA GLN A 18 -3.37 -5.89 -11.02
C GLN A 18 -2.50 -6.46 -12.15
N GLN A 19 -1.96 -5.61 -13.01
CA GLN A 19 -1.06 -6.02 -14.09
C GLN A 19 0.24 -6.61 -13.53
N ASP A 20 0.84 -5.98 -12.51
CA ASP A 20 2.00 -6.54 -11.82
C ASP A 20 1.72 -7.96 -11.30
N ALA A 21 0.50 -8.20 -10.81
CA ALA A 21 0.10 -9.50 -10.27
C ALA A 21 -0.13 -10.56 -11.36
N THR A 22 -0.62 -10.18 -12.54
CA THR A 22 -0.95 -11.12 -13.63
C THR A 22 0.23 -11.49 -14.50
N ASP A 23 1.23 -10.63 -14.58
CA ASP A 23 2.40 -10.83 -15.46
C ASP A 23 3.47 -11.75 -14.86
N SER A 24 3.20 -12.39 -13.72
CA SER A 24 4.19 -13.16 -12.99
C SER A 24 3.64 -14.53 -12.56
N ASP A 25 4.48 -15.56 -12.72
CA ASP A 25 4.27 -16.90 -12.14
C ASP A 25 4.83 -17.02 -10.73
N GLU A 26 5.23 -15.91 -10.12
CA GLU A 26 5.79 -15.89 -8.76
C GLU A 26 4.74 -16.31 -7.72
N GLN A 27 5.24 -16.91 -6.63
CA GLN A 27 4.44 -17.12 -5.43
C GLN A 27 3.96 -15.76 -4.88
N GLU A 28 2.84 -15.79 -4.15
CA GLU A 28 2.16 -14.56 -3.68
C GLU A 28 3.07 -13.67 -2.83
N TRP A 29 3.90 -14.26 -1.97
CA TRP A 29 4.74 -13.49 -1.05
C TRP A 29 5.87 -12.71 -1.75
N PRO A 30 6.69 -13.32 -2.62
CA PRO A 30 7.64 -12.55 -3.44
C PRO A 30 6.97 -11.53 -4.35
N LEU A 31 5.81 -11.86 -4.91
CA LEU A 31 5.03 -10.95 -5.73
C LEU A 31 4.59 -9.72 -4.94
N PHE A 32 4.14 -9.89 -3.71
CA PHE A 32 3.77 -8.78 -2.83
C PHE A 32 4.95 -7.82 -2.60
N ARG A 33 6.14 -8.35 -2.32
CA ARG A 33 7.35 -7.55 -2.19
C ARG A 33 7.61 -6.73 -3.45
N ARG A 34 7.56 -7.36 -4.61
CA ARG A 34 7.78 -6.69 -5.89
C ARG A 34 6.75 -5.61 -6.17
N THR A 35 5.49 -5.88 -5.89
CA THR A 35 4.40 -4.91 -6.04
C THR A 35 4.63 -3.67 -5.18
N LEU A 36 5.04 -3.84 -3.93
CA LEU A 36 5.37 -2.73 -3.04
C LEU A 36 6.57 -1.93 -3.56
N MET A 37 7.61 -2.60 -4.05
CA MET A 37 8.77 -1.92 -4.65
C MET A 37 8.37 -1.08 -5.87
N HIS A 38 7.55 -1.61 -6.75
CA HIS A 38 7.04 -0.90 -7.93
C HIS A 38 6.18 0.30 -7.53
N PHE A 39 5.37 0.16 -6.49
CA PHE A 39 4.57 1.28 -5.98
C PHE A 39 5.46 2.46 -5.57
N PHE A 40 6.49 2.22 -4.77
CA PHE A 40 7.37 3.29 -4.31
C PHE A 40 8.23 3.86 -5.45
N THR A 41 8.63 3.06 -6.41
CA THR A 41 9.32 3.55 -7.62
C THR A 41 8.40 4.49 -8.40
N ARG A 42 7.15 4.13 -8.61
CA ARG A 42 6.18 5.00 -9.29
C ARG A 42 5.93 6.29 -8.52
N LEU A 43 5.81 6.21 -7.20
CA LEU A 43 5.62 7.40 -6.36
C LEU A 43 6.77 8.39 -6.53
N GLN A 44 7.98 7.91 -6.65
CA GLN A 44 9.18 8.75 -6.80
C GLN A 44 9.37 9.27 -8.24
N THR A 45 9.04 8.47 -9.25
CA THR A 45 9.41 8.75 -10.64
C THR A 45 8.25 9.22 -11.52
N ASN A 46 7.00 8.99 -11.11
CA ASN A 46 5.82 9.35 -11.88
C ASN A 46 5.12 10.58 -11.27
N ASP A 47 5.14 11.69 -11.99
CA ASP A 47 4.58 12.96 -11.54
C ASP A 47 3.10 12.88 -11.17
N ILE A 48 2.32 12.11 -11.92
CA ILE A 48 0.88 11.96 -11.67
C ILE A 48 0.64 11.23 -10.36
N HIS A 49 1.36 10.13 -10.12
CA HIS A 49 1.29 9.37 -8.87
C HIS A 49 1.75 10.23 -7.68
N TYR A 50 2.83 10.97 -7.85
CA TYR A 50 3.31 11.90 -6.83
C TYR A 50 2.27 12.96 -6.46
N LYS A 51 1.69 13.62 -7.45
CA LYS A 51 0.67 14.67 -7.25
C LYS A 51 -0.59 14.10 -6.61
N PHE A 52 -1.04 12.94 -7.07
CA PHE A 52 -2.20 12.26 -6.51
C PHE A 52 -2.01 11.99 -5.01
N HIS A 53 -0.90 11.37 -4.63
CA HIS A 53 -0.63 11.06 -3.22
C HIS A 53 -0.40 12.33 -2.39
N SER A 54 0.22 13.36 -2.96
CA SER A 54 0.36 14.65 -2.29
C SER A 54 -0.98 15.27 -1.95
N ILE A 55 -1.93 15.22 -2.87
CA ILE A 55 -3.29 15.72 -2.63
C ILE A 55 -3.97 14.89 -1.55
N LEU A 56 -3.92 13.56 -1.69
CA LEU A 56 -4.59 12.63 -0.79
C LEU A 56 -4.08 12.74 0.65
N PHE A 57 -2.75 12.80 0.83
CA PHE A 57 -2.13 12.77 2.16
C PHE A 57 -1.96 14.13 2.81
N LEU A 58 -1.80 15.21 2.02
CA LEU A 58 -1.40 16.50 2.55
C LEU A 58 -2.43 17.62 2.36
N LYS A 59 -3.28 17.53 1.35
CA LYS A 59 -4.12 18.67 0.91
C LYS A 59 -5.61 18.39 0.93
N CYS A 60 -6.03 17.16 1.13
CA CYS A 60 -7.44 16.81 1.15
C CYS A 60 -8.03 16.97 2.55
N GLU A 61 -8.74 18.07 2.76
CA GLU A 61 -9.48 18.32 4.00
C GLU A 61 -10.88 17.73 3.92
N HIS A 62 -11.39 17.24 5.06
CA HIS A 62 -12.75 16.72 5.18
C HIS A 62 -13.76 17.89 5.20
N THR A 63 -14.06 18.44 4.03
CA THR A 63 -15.04 19.51 3.85
C THR A 63 -16.15 19.04 2.91
N GLU A 64 -17.30 19.73 2.94
CA GLU A 64 -18.39 19.45 2.01
C GLU A 64 -17.96 19.57 0.54
N GLN A 65 -17.04 20.48 0.25
CA GLN A 65 -16.50 20.67 -1.12
C GLN A 65 -15.69 19.49 -1.60
N ASN A 66 -15.09 18.73 -0.69
CA ASN A 66 -14.24 17.56 -0.98
C ASN A 66 -14.96 16.23 -0.76
N ALA A 67 -16.26 16.24 -0.46
CA ALA A 67 -17.00 15.02 -0.09
C ALA A 67 -16.91 13.92 -1.15
N ALA A 68 -17.01 14.27 -2.44
CA ALA A 68 -16.92 13.30 -3.53
C ALA A 68 -15.51 12.70 -3.65
N VAL A 69 -14.46 13.51 -3.49
CA VAL A 69 -13.07 13.05 -3.50
C VAL A 69 -12.77 12.16 -2.31
N ILE A 70 -13.27 12.51 -1.14
CA ILE A 70 -13.11 11.70 0.08
C ILE A 70 -13.81 10.35 -0.09
N ASP A 71 -15.01 10.32 -0.66
CA ASP A 71 -15.73 9.06 -0.92
C ASP A 71 -14.95 8.15 -1.88
N ILE A 72 -14.40 8.71 -2.95
CA ILE A 72 -13.53 7.97 -3.89
C ILE A 72 -12.29 7.44 -3.18
N ALA A 73 -11.64 8.26 -2.36
CA ALA A 73 -10.47 7.88 -1.59
C ALA A 73 -10.77 6.74 -0.59
N ASP A 74 -11.90 6.82 0.11
CA ASP A 74 -12.33 5.78 1.05
C ASP A 74 -12.60 4.45 0.35
N LYS A 75 -13.25 4.48 -0.81
CA LYS A 75 -13.46 3.28 -1.62
C LYS A 75 -12.14 2.67 -2.10
N HIS A 76 -11.21 3.51 -2.55
CA HIS A 76 -9.88 3.06 -2.96
C HIS A 76 -9.13 2.41 -1.79
N GLN A 77 -9.17 3.01 -0.60
CA GLN A 77 -8.56 2.45 0.60
C GLN A 77 -9.19 1.11 0.99
N ALA A 78 -10.51 0.97 0.86
CA ALA A 78 -11.20 -0.29 1.11
C ALA A 78 -10.73 -1.40 0.16
N ILE A 79 -10.58 -1.08 -1.12
CA ILE A 79 -10.06 -2.02 -2.14
C ILE A 79 -8.63 -2.44 -1.79
N LEU A 80 -7.78 -1.50 -1.38
CA LEU A 80 -6.41 -1.82 -0.99
C LEU A 80 -6.35 -2.74 0.24
N ARG A 81 -7.22 -2.50 1.24
CA ARG A 81 -7.30 -3.39 2.40
C ARG A 81 -7.73 -4.81 2.01
N GLU A 82 -8.71 -4.94 1.13
CA GLU A 82 -9.16 -6.24 0.62
C GLU A 82 -8.02 -6.96 -0.11
N LYS A 83 -7.28 -6.26 -0.94
CA LYS A 83 -6.13 -6.83 -1.66
C LYS A 83 -5.03 -7.30 -0.72
N ILE A 84 -4.72 -6.54 0.31
CA ILE A 84 -3.74 -6.93 1.34
C ILE A 84 -4.21 -8.19 2.07
N THR A 85 -5.47 -8.22 2.47
CA THR A 85 -6.08 -9.40 3.13
C THR A 85 -5.98 -10.64 2.25
N GLU A 86 -6.27 -10.49 0.97
CA GLU A 86 -6.16 -11.57 -0.01
C GLU A 86 -4.72 -12.08 -0.15
N VAL A 87 -3.74 -11.18 -0.23
CA VAL A 87 -2.31 -11.54 -0.26
C VAL A 87 -1.92 -12.35 0.98
N LEU A 88 -2.33 -11.92 2.16
CA LEU A 88 -2.04 -12.63 3.40
C LEU A 88 -2.67 -14.02 3.41
N THR A 89 -3.94 -14.13 3.02
CA THR A 89 -4.66 -15.40 2.98
C THR A 89 -3.99 -16.38 2.00
N LYS A 90 -3.65 -15.92 0.82
CA LYS A 90 -2.95 -16.75 -0.19
C LYS A 90 -1.56 -17.14 0.26
N SER A 91 -0.83 -16.22 0.91
CA SER A 91 0.53 -16.50 1.42
C SER A 91 0.51 -17.54 2.53
N ILE A 92 -0.53 -17.55 3.37
CA ILE A 92 -0.74 -18.60 4.38
C ILE A 92 -1.03 -19.94 3.68
N ALA A 93 -1.92 -19.95 2.69
CA ALA A 93 -2.25 -21.15 1.93
C ALA A 93 -1.04 -21.75 1.21
N GLN A 94 -0.10 -20.90 0.78
CA GLN A 94 1.15 -21.31 0.12
C GLN A 94 2.29 -21.59 1.12
N HIS A 95 2.02 -21.58 2.40
CA HIS A 95 2.99 -21.82 3.47
C HIS A 95 4.15 -20.81 3.56
N ALA A 96 4.00 -19.64 2.92
CA ALA A 96 4.96 -18.54 3.06
C ALA A 96 4.79 -17.80 4.40
N LEU A 97 3.58 -17.78 4.94
CA LEU A 97 3.25 -17.23 6.24
C LEU A 97 2.60 -18.32 7.11
N SER A 98 2.78 -18.21 8.41
CA SER A 98 2.20 -19.15 9.37
C SER A 98 0.69 -18.96 9.55
N GLU A 99 -0.02 -20.06 9.81
CA GLU A 99 -1.45 -20.04 10.11
C GLU A 99 -1.80 -19.28 11.40
N ASP A 100 -0.84 -19.07 12.28
CA ASP A 100 -1.03 -18.33 13.53
C ASP A 100 -0.92 -16.82 13.36
N LEU A 101 -0.68 -16.31 12.13
CA LEU A 101 -0.69 -14.90 11.86
C LEU A 101 -2.05 -14.29 12.19
N ASP A 102 -2.04 -13.22 12.98
CA ASP A 102 -3.21 -12.39 13.21
C ASP A 102 -3.40 -11.48 12.00
N THR A 103 -4.25 -11.90 11.06
CA THR A 103 -4.43 -11.20 9.77
C THR A 103 -5.00 -9.80 9.93
N ASP A 104 -5.92 -9.57 10.87
CA ASP A 104 -6.48 -8.25 11.12
C ASP A 104 -5.41 -7.28 11.63
N MET A 105 -4.62 -7.73 12.60
CA MET A 105 -3.48 -6.93 13.11
C MET A 105 -2.43 -6.71 12.03
N ALA A 106 -2.17 -7.71 11.20
CA ALA A 106 -1.22 -7.60 10.09
C ALA A 106 -1.63 -6.54 9.06
N VAL A 107 -2.92 -6.46 8.72
CA VAL A 107 -3.43 -5.42 7.81
C VAL A 107 -3.22 -4.03 8.41
N ILE A 108 -3.55 -3.83 9.68
CA ILE A 108 -3.30 -2.57 10.39
C ILE A 108 -1.81 -2.20 10.35
N PHE A 109 -0.95 -3.16 10.67
CA PHE A 109 0.50 -2.96 10.68
C PHE A 109 1.04 -2.58 9.30
N ILE A 110 0.66 -3.30 8.25
CA ILE A 110 1.07 -3.04 6.87
C ILE A 110 0.64 -1.64 6.45
N LYS A 111 -0.64 -1.32 6.60
CA LYS A 111 -1.18 -0.02 6.20
C LYS A 111 -0.54 1.12 6.98
N SER A 112 -0.38 0.97 8.29
CA SER A 112 0.23 2.01 9.13
C SER A 112 1.67 2.29 8.72
N MET A 113 2.44 1.26 8.41
CA MET A 113 3.83 1.40 8.00
C MET A 113 3.97 2.05 6.62
N LEU A 114 3.18 1.58 5.66
CA LEU A 114 3.22 2.12 4.29
C LEU A 114 2.72 3.55 4.24
N ASP A 115 1.58 3.85 4.85
CA ASP A 115 1.00 5.20 4.87
C ASP A 115 1.90 6.18 5.63
N GLY A 116 2.51 5.73 6.73
CA GLY A 116 3.46 6.53 7.49
C GLY A 116 4.71 6.90 6.68
N LEU A 117 5.24 5.96 5.92
CA LEU A 117 6.40 6.21 5.05
C LEU A 117 6.06 7.20 3.92
N ILE A 118 4.91 7.01 3.29
CA ILE A 118 4.42 7.91 2.23
C ILE A 118 4.27 9.33 2.79
N TRP A 119 3.56 9.46 3.91
CA TRP A 119 3.31 10.77 4.53
C TRP A 119 4.61 11.47 4.92
N ARG A 120 5.54 10.75 5.55
CA ARG A 120 6.83 11.33 5.95
C ARG A 120 7.63 11.84 4.76
N TRP A 121 7.70 11.07 3.69
CA TRP A 121 8.44 11.48 2.51
C TRP A 121 7.81 12.69 1.84
N LEU A 122 6.48 12.71 1.70
CA LEU A 122 5.76 13.82 1.10
C LEU A 122 5.83 15.09 1.97
N SER A 123 5.63 14.96 3.29
CA SER A 123 5.58 16.09 4.22
C SER A 123 6.96 16.70 4.50
N SER A 124 8.03 15.95 4.34
CA SER A 124 9.39 16.40 4.54
C SER A 124 10.05 17.00 3.28
N ASP A 125 9.28 17.27 2.26
CA ASP A 125 9.74 17.78 0.96
C ASP A 125 10.83 16.89 0.35
N LYS A 126 10.61 15.58 0.37
CA LYS A 126 11.53 14.57 -0.17
C LYS A 126 12.92 14.63 0.50
N SER A 127 12.96 14.85 1.82
CA SER A 127 14.22 15.07 2.55
C SER A 127 15.11 13.83 2.64
N PHE A 128 14.62 12.65 2.30
CA PHE A 128 15.39 11.41 2.26
C PHE A 128 15.19 10.68 0.93
N ASP A 129 16.13 9.82 0.59
CA ASP A 129 16.06 9.03 -0.64
C ASP A 129 15.10 7.86 -0.48
N LEU A 130 13.92 7.97 -1.10
CA LEU A 130 12.88 6.95 -1.04
C LEU A 130 13.34 5.64 -1.72
N ALA A 131 14.12 5.73 -2.79
CA ALA A 131 14.63 4.56 -3.50
C ALA A 131 15.55 3.69 -2.64
N GLN A 132 16.26 4.29 -1.67
CA GLN A 132 17.08 3.56 -0.72
C GLN A 132 16.32 3.15 0.54
N THR A 133 15.41 3.99 1.01
CA THR A 133 14.69 3.79 2.27
C THR A 133 13.55 2.78 2.13
N ALA A 134 12.76 2.86 1.06
CA ALA A 134 11.59 2.01 0.89
C ALA A 134 11.93 0.50 0.85
N PRO A 135 12.95 0.04 0.09
CA PRO A 135 13.29 -1.38 0.12
C PRO A 135 13.65 -1.91 1.50
N ARG A 136 14.39 -1.13 2.28
CA ARG A 136 14.75 -1.51 3.66
C ARG A 136 13.52 -1.59 4.56
N MET A 137 12.61 -0.62 4.46
CA MET A 137 11.36 -0.60 5.23
C MET A 137 10.46 -1.78 4.84
N ILE A 138 10.35 -2.07 3.55
CA ILE A 138 9.58 -3.20 3.04
C ILE A 138 10.15 -4.51 3.58
N ASP A 139 11.46 -4.70 3.55
CA ASP A 139 12.08 -5.92 4.05
C ASP A 139 11.90 -6.09 5.58
N ILE A 140 11.95 -5.00 6.34
CA ILE A 140 11.62 -5.02 7.78
C ILE A 140 10.16 -5.44 7.98
N LEU A 141 9.24 -4.85 7.23
CA LEU A 141 7.81 -5.17 7.26
C LEU A 141 7.57 -6.67 7.01
N LEU A 142 8.13 -7.19 5.93
CA LEU A 142 7.93 -8.57 5.51
C LEU A 142 8.54 -9.56 6.52
N ASP A 143 9.70 -9.25 7.05
CA ASP A 143 10.34 -10.07 8.09
C ASP A 143 9.52 -10.13 9.37
N ASN A 144 8.99 -9.00 9.81
CA ASN A 144 8.11 -8.94 10.98
C ASN A 144 6.83 -9.77 10.80
N LEU A 145 6.23 -9.74 9.61
CA LEU A 145 5.05 -10.56 9.31
C LEU A 145 5.34 -12.06 9.42
N LYS A 146 6.54 -12.48 9.08
CA LYS A 146 6.95 -13.88 9.23
C LYS A 146 7.29 -14.27 10.67
N ASN A 147 7.93 -13.39 11.43
CA ASN A 147 8.67 -13.80 12.61
C ASN A 147 8.29 -13.09 13.90
N TYR A 148 7.60 -11.96 13.87
CA TYR A 148 7.39 -11.16 15.07
C TYR A 148 6.23 -11.69 15.92
N PRO A 149 6.48 -12.02 17.22
CA PRO A 149 5.48 -12.69 18.08
C PRO A 149 4.17 -11.89 18.26
N GLN A 150 4.25 -10.57 18.31
CA GLN A 150 3.06 -9.72 18.51
C GLN A 150 2.12 -9.69 17.31
N LEU A 151 2.57 -10.18 16.15
CA LEU A 151 1.72 -10.36 14.98
C LEU A 151 1.07 -11.74 14.90
N ARG A 152 1.31 -12.60 15.93
CA ARG A 152 0.65 -13.90 16.04
C ARG A 152 -0.66 -13.74 16.79
N LYS A 153 -1.60 -14.66 16.54
CA LYS A 153 -2.86 -14.72 17.29
C LYS A 153 -2.55 -14.82 18.77
N GLN A 154 -3.18 -13.96 19.57
CA GLN A 154 -2.99 -13.94 21.02
C GLN A 154 -3.92 -14.94 21.68
N LYS A 155 -3.44 -15.60 22.72
CA LYS A 155 -4.23 -16.55 23.51
C LYS A 155 -5.12 -15.84 24.50
#